data_826861392e70d1faed6db9ff7d670af7
#
_entry.id   826861392e70d1faed6db9ff7d670af7
#
_cell.length_a   1.000
_cell.length_b   1.000
_cell.length_c   1.000
_cell.angle_alpha   90.00
_cell.angle_beta   90.00
_cell.angle_gamma   90.00
#
_symmetry.space_group_name_H-M   'P 1'
#
loop_
_entity.id
_entity.type
_entity.pdbx_description
1 polymer ?
#
loop_
_entity_poly.entity_id
_entity_poly.type
_entity_poly.pdbx_seq_one_letter_code
_entity_poly.pdbx_strand_id
1 'polypeptide(L)'
;GVGVSVGISNVAYEEDIYKDITLTVEAGVVGGIPGSGLNFGTAINPKAIIDQPYQFDFYDGGGLDCAFLSFAEIDKEGNVNVSRFGKRNDGAGGFINIAQGAKKVVFSGTLTGGGLNTKIENGRLNIIQEGNHRKFVKKVNQVTFNAKDGIKRGQTIIFNTDRGVFKIINGKITLIEIARGVRLKEDIINQIPFKINISKILKKISQNIYFD
;
A
#
# COMPACT_ATOMS: atom_id res chain seq x y z
N GLY A 1 4.43 3.03 -7.14
CA GLY A 1 5.00 1.69 -6.86
C GLY A 1 4.53 0.65 -7.85
N VAL A 2 5.29 -0.41 -7.98
CA VAL A 2 4.96 -1.56 -8.83
C VAL A 2 3.92 -2.46 -8.12
N GLY A 3 3.19 -3.27 -8.87
CA GLY A 3 2.20 -4.21 -8.34
C GLY A 3 0.84 -3.56 -8.08
N VAL A 4 0.24 -3.83 -6.91
CA VAL A 4 -1.13 -3.36 -6.57
C VAL A 4 -1.30 -1.85 -6.73
N SER A 5 -0.26 -1.07 -6.46
CA SER A 5 -0.29 0.40 -6.57
C SER A 5 -0.56 0.89 -8.01
N VAL A 6 -0.14 0.14 -9.02
CA VAL A 6 -0.39 0.48 -10.43
C VAL A 6 -1.86 0.32 -10.77
N GLY A 7 -2.54 -0.65 -10.19
CA GLY A 7 -3.98 -0.88 -10.41
C GLY A 7 -4.85 0.32 -10.03
N ILE A 8 -4.38 1.18 -9.10
CA ILE A 8 -5.11 2.38 -8.67
C ILE A 8 -5.35 3.34 -9.84
N SER A 9 -4.38 3.47 -10.75
CA SER A 9 -4.51 4.34 -11.91
C SER A 9 -5.57 3.84 -12.90
N ASN A 10 -5.66 2.53 -13.08
CA ASN A 10 -6.67 1.92 -13.93
C ASN A 10 -8.07 2.12 -13.35
N VAL A 11 -8.25 1.81 -12.05
CA VAL A 11 -9.52 2.05 -11.35
C VAL A 11 -9.90 3.53 -11.37
N ALA A 12 -8.95 4.43 -11.15
CA ALA A 12 -9.22 5.87 -11.23
C ALA A 12 -9.72 6.31 -12.61
N TYR A 13 -9.23 5.67 -13.67
CA TYR A 13 -9.70 5.92 -15.03
C TYR A 13 -11.09 5.32 -15.28
N GLU A 14 -11.31 4.06 -14.88
CA GLU A 14 -12.60 3.35 -15.02
C GLU A 14 -13.72 4.07 -14.26
N GLU A 15 -13.43 4.60 -13.07
CA GLU A 15 -14.38 5.35 -12.21
C GLU A 15 -14.49 6.85 -12.59
N ASP A 16 -13.82 7.31 -13.66
CA ASP A 16 -13.79 8.71 -14.14
C ASP A 16 -13.27 9.74 -13.11
N ILE A 17 -12.56 9.29 -12.07
CA ILE A 17 -11.97 10.16 -11.05
C ILE A 17 -10.57 10.67 -11.42
N TYR A 18 -9.99 10.18 -12.51
CA TYR A 18 -8.66 10.62 -12.98
C TYR A 18 -8.59 12.11 -13.32
N LYS A 19 -9.73 12.74 -13.57
CA LYS A 19 -9.85 14.19 -13.85
C LYS A 19 -9.55 15.04 -12.61
N ASP A 20 -9.87 14.51 -11.42
CA ASP A 20 -9.74 15.20 -10.14
C ASP A 20 -8.39 14.97 -9.48
N ILE A 21 -7.54 14.10 -10.07
CA ILE A 21 -6.22 13.75 -9.55
C ILE A 21 -5.15 13.96 -10.60
N THR A 22 -3.94 14.28 -10.16
CA THR A 22 -2.74 14.28 -11.03
C THR A 22 -1.81 13.17 -10.52
N LEU A 23 -1.74 12.09 -11.30
CA LEU A 23 -0.84 10.98 -11.02
C LEU A 23 0.59 11.33 -11.44
N THR A 24 1.57 10.88 -10.68
CA THR A 24 2.98 11.01 -11.03
C THR A 24 3.68 9.67 -10.90
N VAL A 25 4.70 9.46 -11.71
CA VAL A 25 5.57 8.29 -11.66
C VAL A 25 7.00 8.74 -11.38
N GLU A 26 7.72 8.03 -10.54
CA GLU A 26 9.07 8.40 -10.09
C GLU A 26 10.06 8.64 -11.24
N ALA A 27 9.82 8.03 -12.41
CA ALA A 27 10.65 8.24 -13.60
C ALA A 27 10.53 9.65 -14.24
N GLY A 28 9.66 10.52 -13.70
CA GLY A 28 9.51 11.90 -14.17
C GLY A 28 8.22 12.16 -14.96
N VAL A 29 7.33 11.20 -15.06
CA VAL A 29 6.04 11.35 -15.75
C VAL A 29 5.02 12.02 -14.85
N VAL A 30 4.33 13.04 -15.35
CA VAL A 30 3.27 13.79 -14.67
C VAL A 30 1.98 13.70 -15.46
N GLY A 31 0.91 13.29 -14.82
CA GLY A 31 -0.41 13.09 -15.44
C GLY A 31 -0.47 11.87 -16.37
N GLY A 32 -1.62 11.72 -17.02
CA GLY A 32 -1.90 10.57 -17.87
C GLY A 32 -2.17 9.28 -17.08
N ILE A 33 -2.23 8.16 -17.78
CA ILE A 33 -2.45 6.83 -17.21
C ILE A 33 -1.10 6.11 -17.12
N PRO A 34 -0.53 5.90 -15.93
CA PRO A 34 0.75 5.23 -15.76
C PRO A 34 0.79 3.82 -16.33
N GLY A 35 1.87 3.49 -17.02
CA GLY A 35 2.12 2.15 -17.53
C GLY A 35 2.43 1.14 -16.42
N SER A 36 2.14 -0.13 -16.67
CA SER A 36 2.34 -1.24 -15.73
C SER A 36 3.33 -2.29 -16.28
N GLY A 37 3.82 -3.16 -15.40
CA GLY A 37 4.72 -4.25 -15.78
C GLY A 37 5.98 -3.74 -16.48
N LEU A 38 6.26 -4.23 -17.69
CA LEU A 38 7.42 -3.81 -18.48
C LEU A 38 7.35 -2.34 -18.96
N ASN A 39 6.17 -1.73 -18.92
CA ASN A 39 5.96 -0.32 -19.27
C ASN A 39 6.02 0.61 -18.04
N PHE A 40 6.45 0.12 -16.89
CA PHE A 40 6.62 0.96 -15.70
C PHE A 40 7.56 2.15 -16.01
N GLY A 41 7.16 3.33 -15.57
CA GLY A 41 7.89 4.57 -15.85
C GLY A 41 7.37 5.36 -17.07
N THR A 42 6.41 4.80 -17.82
CA THR A 42 5.72 5.48 -18.92
C THR A 42 4.30 5.90 -18.51
N ALA A 43 3.63 6.65 -19.37
CA ALA A 43 2.19 6.90 -19.28
C ALA A 43 1.55 7.11 -20.66
N ILE A 44 0.25 6.85 -20.75
CA ILE A 44 -0.58 7.23 -21.89
C ILE A 44 -1.03 8.68 -21.68
N ASN A 45 -0.82 9.53 -22.68
CA ASN A 45 -1.21 10.95 -22.66
C ASN A 45 -0.70 11.70 -21.42
N PRO A 46 0.62 11.70 -21.10
CA PRO A 46 1.16 12.45 -19.99
C PRO A 46 0.99 13.96 -20.24
N LYS A 47 0.80 14.74 -19.16
CA LYS A 47 0.76 16.21 -19.22
C LYS A 47 2.16 16.80 -19.32
N ALA A 48 3.15 16.15 -18.70
CA ALA A 48 4.55 16.53 -18.75
C ALA A 48 5.45 15.31 -18.51
N ILE A 49 6.67 15.40 -19.01
CA ILE A 49 7.78 14.49 -18.69
C ILE A 49 8.94 15.39 -18.30
N ILE A 50 9.47 15.19 -17.10
CA ILE A 50 10.60 15.94 -16.54
C ILE A 50 11.72 14.97 -16.17
N ASP A 51 12.93 15.48 -16.00
CA ASP A 51 14.03 14.64 -15.55
C ASP A 51 13.78 14.11 -14.13
N GLN A 52 14.13 12.86 -13.89
CA GLN A 52 13.90 12.18 -12.63
C GLN A 52 14.40 12.94 -11.39
N PRO A 53 15.60 13.59 -11.37
CA PRO A 53 16.04 14.35 -10.21
C PRO A 53 15.05 15.46 -9.83
N TYR A 54 14.51 16.20 -10.79
CA TYR A 54 13.53 17.27 -10.52
C TYR A 54 12.19 16.72 -10.01
N GLN A 55 11.81 15.53 -10.47
CA GLN A 55 10.63 14.85 -9.91
C GLN A 55 10.84 14.51 -8.44
N PHE A 56 12.04 14.07 -8.07
CA PHE A 56 12.38 13.78 -6.68
C PHE A 56 12.51 15.05 -5.84
N ASP A 57 13.03 16.16 -6.36
CA ASP A 57 13.02 17.45 -5.67
C ASP A 57 11.58 17.88 -5.32
N PHE A 58 10.63 17.67 -6.23
CA PHE A 58 9.22 17.91 -5.97
C PHE A 58 8.66 16.99 -4.85
N TYR A 59 9.03 15.70 -4.85
CA TYR A 59 8.61 14.76 -3.82
C TYR A 59 9.20 15.11 -2.46
N ASP A 60 10.49 15.38 -2.39
CA ASP A 60 11.20 15.74 -1.16
C ASP A 60 10.75 17.10 -0.62
N GLY A 61 10.35 18.01 -1.49
CA GLY A 61 9.71 19.28 -1.15
C GLY A 61 8.28 19.18 -0.61
N GLY A 62 7.73 17.95 -0.48
CA GLY A 62 6.39 17.74 0.06
C GLY A 62 5.26 17.91 -0.97
N GLY A 63 5.57 17.78 -2.25
CA GLY A 63 4.61 17.96 -3.35
C GLY A 63 3.54 16.87 -3.47
N LEU A 64 3.66 15.76 -2.73
CA LEU A 64 2.72 14.65 -2.78
C LEU A 64 1.63 14.76 -1.70
N ASP A 65 0.38 14.84 -2.12
CA ASP A 65 -0.76 14.71 -1.19
C ASP A 65 -0.95 13.26 -0.74
N CYS A 66 -0.78 12.30 -1.66
CA CYS A 66 -0.91 10.88 -1.35
C CYS A 66 0.13 10.05 -2.14
N ALA A 67 0.79 9.12 -1.47
CA ALA A 67 1.64 8.13 -2.08
C ALA A 67 1.01 6.73 -1.97
N PHE A 68 1.04 5.98 -3.06
CA PHE A 68 0.61 4.59 -3.12
C PHE A 68 1.82 3.71 -3.38
N LEU A 69 2.18 2.89 -2.40
CA LEU A 69 3.38 2.07 -2.41
C LEU A 69 3.04 0.64 -2.00
N SER A 70 3.86 -0.30 -2.41
CA SER A 70 3.75 -1.69 -1.93
C SER A 70 4.53 -1.86 -0.62
N PHE A 71 4.28 -2.98 0.07
CA PHE A 71 5.05 -3.40 1.23
C PHE A 71 5.41 -4.88 1.13
N ALA A 72 6.53 -5.25 1.73
CA ALA A 72 6.91 -6.65 1.92
C ALA A 72 6.75 -7.08 3.37
N GLU A 73 7.13 -6.24 4.32
CA GLU A 73 6.95 -6.48 5.75
C GLU A 73 6.44 -5.22 6.45
N ILE A 74 5.62 -5.41 7.48
CA ILE A 74 5.14 -4.37 8.41
C ILE A 74 5.32 -4.90 9.83
N ASP A 75 5.97 -4.12 10.72
CA ASP A 75 6.10 -4.53 12.12
C ASP A 75 5.05 -3.90 13.04
N LYS A 76 5.10 -4.28 14.31
CA LYS A 76 4.17 -3.82 15.35
C LYS A 76 4.16 -2.30 15.57
N GLU A 77 5.24 -1.62 15.18
CA GLU A 77 5.38 -0.17 15.27
C GLU A 77 4.87 0.54 14.01
N GLY A 78 4.55 -0.24 12.96
CA GLY A 78 4.10 0.25 11.66
C GLY A 78 5.26 0.61 10.72
N ASN A 79 6.49 0.24 11.07
CA ASN A 79 7.61 0.38 10.15
C ASN A 79 7.42 -0.57 8.96
N VAL A 80 7.89 -0.13 7.79
CA VAL A 80 7.77 -0.90 6.53
C VAL A 80 9.14 -1.25 5.99
N ASN A 81 9.28 -2.47 5.52
CA ASN A 81 10.42 -2.95 4.76
C ASN A 81 10.01 -3.31 3.33
N VAL A 82 10.82 -2.85 2.37
CA VAL A 82 10.76 -3.25 0.96
C VAL A 82 12.16 -3.51 0.39
N SER A 83 13.21 -3.28 1.15
CA SER A 83 14.58 -3.17 0.65
C SER A 83 15.49 -4.35 0.97
N ARG A 84 15.12 -5.17 1.96
CA ARG A 84 15.97 -6.29 2.39
C ARG A 84 15.14 -7.53 2.77
N PHE A 85 15.58 -8.70 2.29
CA PHE A 85 14.89 -9.98 2.52
C PHE A 85 15.94 -11.01 2.97
N GLY A 86 16.06 -11.20 4.28
CA GLY A 86 17.11 -12.03 4.85
C GLY A 86 18.51 -11.53 4.46
N LYS A 87 19.25 -12.31 3.66
CA LYS A 87 20.56 -11.94 3.16
C LYS A 87 20.54 -11.11 1.87
N ARG A 88 19.39 -11.10 1.16
CA ARG A 88 19.23 -10.37 -0.11
C ARG A 88 18.94 -8.90 0.16
N ASN A 89 19.66 -8.02 -0.49
CA ASN A 89 19.47 -6.58 -0.42
C ASN A 89 19.05 -6.06 -1.79
N ASP A 90 17.75 -5.79 -1.95
CA ASP A 90 17.16 -5.34 -3.21
C ASP A 90 17.26 -3.81 -3.38
N GLY A 91 17.56 -3.10 -2.28
CA GLY A 91 17.60 -1.64 -2.27
C GLY A 91 16.23 -0.99 -2.13
N ALA A 92 16.23 0.29 -1.82
CA ALA A 92 15.02 1.06 -1.55
C ALA A 92 14.44 1.75 -2.80
N GLY A 93 15.26 2.02 -3.82
CA GLY A 93 14.87 2.87 -4.94
C GLY A 93 14.32 4.22 -4.47
N GLY A 94 13.30 4.73 -5.13
CA GLY A 94 12.60 5.97 -4.77
C GLY A 94 11.63 5.86 -3.58
N PHE A 95 11.49 4.68 -2.99
CA PHE A 95 10.53 4.44 -1.92
C PHE A 95 10.70 5.38 -0.72
N ILE A 96 11.94 5.65 -0.30
CA ILE A 96 12.24 6.47 0.88
C ILE A 96 11.73 7.90 0.66
N ASN A 97 12.11 8.53 -0.44
CA ASN A 97 11.74 9.91 -0.77
C ASN A 97 10.22 10.04 -0.89
N ILE A 98 9.59 9.17 -1.68
CA ILE A 98 8.15 9.17 -1.94
C ILE A 98 7.37 8.94 -0.63
N ALA A 99 7.74 7.92 0.17
CA ALA A 99 7.03 7.61 1.39
C ALA A 99 7.18 8.71 2.46
N GLN A 100 8.34 9.36 2.53
CA GLN A 100 8.59 10.40 3.52
C GLN A 100 8.03 11.77 3.13
N GLY A 101 8.01 12.09 1.83
CA GLY A 101 7.53 13.37 1.32
C GLY A 101 6.01 13.51 1.27
N ALA A 102 5.25 12.42 1.23
CA ALA A 102 3.81 12.46 1.08
C ALA A 102 3.07 12.84 2.38
N LYS A 103 1.97 13.60 2.29
CA LYS A 103 1.09 13.91 3.42
C LYS A 103 0.32 12.67 3.90
N LYS A 104 -0.05 11.81 2.98
CA LYS A 104 -0.69 10.50 3.23
C LYS A 104 0.08 9.41 2.50
N VAL A 105 0.33 8.30 3.18
CA VAL A 105 0.92 7.12 2.54
C VAL A 105 0.02 5.91 2.71
N VAL A 106 -0.26 5.24 1.60
CA VAL A 106 -1.05 4.01 1.54
C VAL A 106 -0.12 2.89 1.06
N PHE A 107 0.21 2.00 1.97
CA PHE A 107 0.95 0.79 1.65
C PHE A 107 -0.01 -0.32 1.30
N SER A 108 0.04 -0.85 0.08
CA SER A 108 -0.90 -1.84 -0.45
C SER A 108 -0.22 -3.18 -0.74
N GLY A 109 -0.90 -4.27 -0.42
CA GLY A 109 -0.41 -5.63 -0.67
C GLY A 109 -1.34 -6.68 -0.07
N THR A 110 -0.94 -7.95 -0.09
CA THR A 110 -1.66 -9.03 0.58
C THR A 110 -1.18 -9.20 2.03
N LEU A 111 -2.04 -9.70 2.92
CA LEU A 111 -1.69 -9.93 4.33
C LEU A 111 -0.60 -11.00 4.49
N THR A 112 -0.67 -12.02 3.64
CA THR A 112 0.32 -13.10 3.54
C THR A 112 0.78 -13.26 2.10
N GLY A 113 1.87 -13.95 1.87
CA GLY A 113 2.42 -14.22 0.54
C GLY A 113 3.01 -15.62 0.42
N GLY A 114 3.50 -15.97 -0.77
CA GLY A 114 4.09 -17.28 -1.00
C GLY A 114 3.04 -18.39 -1.07
N GLY A 115 2.34 -18.49 -2.19
CA GLY A 115 1.30 -19.51 -2.42
C GLY A 115 -0.10 -19.13 -1.92
N LEU A 116 -0.32 -17.86 -1.53
CA LEU A 116 -1.66 -17.38 -1.24
C LEU A 116 -2.56 -17.56 -2.48
N ASN A 117 -3.71 -18.20 -2.26
CA ASN A 117 -4.75 -18.36 -3.28
C ASN A 117 -6.07 -17.86 -2.71
N THR A 118 -6.67 -16.89 -3.38
CA THR A 118 -7.96 -16.30 -2.98
C THR A 118 -8.91 -16.29 -4.16
N LYS A 119 -10.19 -16.34 -3.88
CA LYS A 119 -11.26 -16.25 -4.88
C LYS A 119 -12.35 -15.31 -4.41
N ILE A 120 -12.85 -14.50 -5.33
CA ILE A 120 -14.04 -13.69 -5.09
C ILE A 120 -15.25 -14.46 -5.64
N GLU A 121 -16.21 -14.73 -4.76
CA GLU A 121 -17.45 -15.40 -5.12
C GLU A 121 -18.62 -14.76 -4.37
N ASN A 122 -19.71 -14.45 -5.08
CA ASN A 122 -20.91 -13.85 -4.50
C ASN A 122 -20.62 -12.59 -3.65
N GLY A 123 -19.70 -11.74 -4.13
CA GLY A 123 -19.32 -10.51 -3.44
C GLY A 123 -18.57 -10.73 -2.13
N ARG A 124 -17.86 -11.84 -1.99
CA ARG A 124 -17.07 -12.22 -0.81
C ARG A 124 -15.69 -12.72 -1.21
N LEU A 125 -14.71 -12.34 -0.44
CA LEU A 125 -13.36 -12.90 -0.52
C LEU A 125 -13.30 -14.23 0.22
N ASN A 126 -12.89 -15.28 -0.48
CA ASN A 126 -12.64 -16.61 0.08
C ASN A 126 -11.14 -16.89 0.02
N ILE A 127 -10.54 -17.28 1.14
CA ILE A 127 -9.15 -17.71 1.20
C ILE A 127 -9.15 -19.22 0.97
N ILE A 128 -8.72 -19.63 -0.22
CA ILE A 128 -8.67 -21.04 -0.61
C ILE A 128 -7.41 -21.70 -0.04
N GLN A 129 -6.30 -20.98 -0.09
CA GLN A 129 -5.02 -21.40 0.47
C GLN A 129 -4.32 -20.23 1.11
N GLU A 130 -3.87 -20.39 2.34
CA GLU A 130 -3.10 -19.39 3.06
C GLU A 130 -1.67 -19.29 2.52
N GLY A 131 -1.12 -18.07 2.51
CA GLY A 131 0.26 -17.85 2.13
C GLY A 131 1.24 -18.33 3.21
N ASN A 132 2.39 -18.85 2.77
CA ASN A 132 3.42 -19.39 3.65
C ASN A 132 4.22 -18.30 4.39
N HIS A 133 4.16 -17.06 3.92
CA HIS A 133 4.92 -15.94 4.46
C HIS A 133 3.99 -14.87 5.02
N ARG A 134 4.10 -14.63 6.33
CA ARG A 134 3.43 -13.51 6.98
C ARG A 134 4.14 -12.22 6.65
N LYS A 135 3.42 -11.21 6.18
CA LYS A 135 3.97 -9.88 5.92
C LYS A 135 3.89 -8.95 7.14
N PHE A 136 2.99 -9.23 8.08
CA PHE A 136 3.02 -8.60 9.39
C PHE A 136 3.96 -9.40 10.27
N VAL A 137 5.02 -8.76 10.75
CA VAL A 137 6.14 -9.39 11.50
C VAL A 137 6.37 -8.69 12.83
N LYS A 138 6.99 -9.35 13.81
CA LYS A 138 7.31 -8.71 15.10
C LYS A 138 8.26 -7.53 14.93
N LYS A 139 9.22 -7.64 14.01
CA LYS A 139 10.19 -6.61 13.65
C LYS A 139 10.57 -6.81 12.19
N VAL A 140 10.57 -5.74 11.41
CA VAL A 140 11.00 -5.76 10.00
C VAL A 140 12.49 -6.07 9.88
N ASN A 141 12.86 -6.72 8.78
CA ASN A 141 14.25 -7.06 8.49
C ASN A 141 15.14 -5.81 8.33
N GLN A 142 14.54 -4.78 7.72
CA GLN A 142 15.15 -3.45 7.60
C GLN A 142 14.04 -2.40 7.63
N VAL A 143 14.30 -1.26 8.30
CA VAL A 143 13.36 -0.13 8.29
C VAL A 143 13.62 0.69 7.03
N THR A 144 12.73 0.55 6.03
CA THR A 144 12.74 1.40 4.83
C THR A 144 11.85 2.63 5.03
N PHE A 145 10.74 2.49 5.78
CA PHE A 145 9.90 3.59 6.25
C PHE A 145 9.74 3.50 7.76
N ASN A 146 9.98 4.62 8.45
CA ASN A 146 9.82 4.72 9.90
C ASN A 146 8.47 5.37 10.23
N ALA A 147 7.55 4.59 10.78
CA ALA A 147 6.21 5.08 11.10
C ALA A 147 6.20 6.14 12.20
N LYS A 148 7.07 6.02 13.21
CA LYS A 148 7.17 7.00 14.31
C LYS A 148 7.55 8.39 13.79
N ASP A 149 8.47 8.44 12.86
CA ASP A 149 8.88 9.72 12.26
C ASP A 149 7.81 10.24 11.30
N GLY A 150 7.11 9.36 10.58
CA GLY A 150 5.95 9.72 9.78
C GLY A 150 4.85 10.36 10.64
N ILE A 151 4.51 9.75 11.78
CA ILE A 151 3.52 10.30 12.75
C ILE A 151 3.95 11.68 13.25
N LYS A 152 5.23 11.85 13.60
CA LYS A 152 5.76 13.16 14.07
C LYS A 152 5.61 14.26 13.01
N ARG A 153 5.73 13.91 11.73
CA ARG A 153 5.51 14.83 10.60
C ARG A 153 4.02 15.04 10.27
N GLY A 154 3.11 14.43 11.01
CA GLY A 154 1.66 14.53 10.77
C GLY A 154 1.14 13.66 9.62
N GLN A 155 1.91 12.70 9.13
CA GLN A 155 1.49 11.84 8.03
C GLN A 155 0.34 10.93 8.44
N THR A 156 -0.62 10.75 7.54
CA THR A 156 -1.60 9.68 7.63
C THR A 156 -1.02 8.40 7.04
N ILE A 157 -0.94 7.34 7.84
CA ILE A 157 -0.34 6.05 7.44
C ILE A 157 -1.43 4.99 7.40
N ILE A 158 -1.62 4.37 6.23
CA ILE A 158 -2.63 3.35 5.97
C ILE A 158 -1.93 2.11 5.39
N PHE A 159 -2.35 0.94 5.85
CA PHE A 159 -1.97 -0.35 5.27
C PHE A 159 -3.24 -0.99 4.70
N ASN A 160 -3.28 -1.10 3.38
CA ASN A 160 -4.40 -1.70 2.65
C ASN A 160 -4.03 -3.13 2.24
N THR A 161 -4.81 -4.11 2.70
CA THR A 161 -4.59 -5.52 2.38
C THR A 161 -5.80 -6.13 1.70
N ASP A 162 -5.61 -7.31 1.11
CA ASP A 162 -6.69 -8.14 0.58
C ASP A 162 -7.82 -8.40 1.59
N ARG A 163 -7.50 -8.41 2.90
CA ARG A 163 -8.44 -8.80 3.98
C ARG A 163 -9.00 -7.65 4.77
N GLY A 164 -8.37 -6.49 4.72
CA GLY A 164 -8.82 -5.33 5.50
C GLY A 164 -7.87 -4.16 5.42
N VAL A 165 -8.36 -3.04 5.91
CA VAL A 165 -7.63 -1.78 5.95
C VAL A 165 -7.22 -1.48 7.38
N PHE A 166 -5.93 -1.19 7.57
CA PHE A 166 -5.36 -0.79 8.85
C PHE A 166 -4.89 0.65 8.77
N LYS A 167 -5.01 1.37 9.86
CA LYS A 167 -4.51 2.74 10.01
C LYS A 167 -3.74 2.87 11.31
N ILE A 168 -2.70 3.70 11.33
CA ILE A 168 -2.07 4.05 12.59
C ILE A 168 -2.92 5.11 13.29
N ILE A 169 -3.45 4.75 14.47
CA ILE A 169 -4.26 5.63 15.33
C ILE A 169 -3.61 5.63 16.72
N ASN A 170 -3.25 6.81 17.21
CA ASN A 170 -2.56 6.97 18.51
C ASN A 170 -1.31 6.06 18.62
N GLY A 171 -0.51 6.00 17.55
CA GLY A 171 0.72 5.22 17.48
C GLY A 171 0.52 3.69 17.41
N LYS A 172 -0.70 3.20 17.17
CA LYS A 172 -1.01 1.76 17.12
C LYS A 172 -1.69 1.38 15.81
N ILE A 173 -1.29 0.24 15.26
CA ILE A 173 -1.95 -0.35 14.10
C ILE A 173 -3.36 -0.76 14.50
N THR A 174 -4.36 -0.17 13.86
CA THR A 174 -5.78 -0.37 14.14
C THR A 174 -6.48 -0.84 12.87
N LEU A 175 -7.14 -1.99 12.92
CA LEU A 175 -8.03 -2.47 11.86
C LEU A 175 -9.28 -1.59 11.83
N ILE A 176 -9.54 -0.93 10.70
CA ILE A 176 -10.67 0.00 10.52
C ILE A 176 -11.72 -0.52 9.55
N GLU A 177 -11.32 -1.39 8.62
CA GLU A 177 -12.23 -2.03 7.67
C GLU A 177 -11.85 -3.49 7.49
N ILE A 178 -12.86 -4.35 7.25
CA ILE A 178 -12.68 -5.79 7.01
C ILE A 178 -13.39 -6.19 5.71
N ALA A 179 -12.74 -7.02 4.92
CA ALA A 179 -13.31 -7.58 3.69
C ALA A 179 -14.48 -8.53 3.99
N ARG A 180 -15.48 -8.53 3.11
CA ARG A 180 -16.60 -9.49 3.20
C ARG A 180 -16.08 -10.91 2.95
N GLY A 181 -16.53 -11.86 3.75
CA GLY A 181 -16.09 -13.26 3.71
C GLY A 181 -14.92 -13.56 4.63
N VAL A 182 -14.14 -12.56 5.03
CA VAL A 182 -12.99 -12.70 5.94
C VAL A 182 -13.46 -12.86 7.40
N ARG A 183 -12.92 -13.84 8.09
CA ARG A 183 -13.15 -14.13 9.51
C ARG A 183 -12.09 -13.42 10.33
N LEU A 184 -12.52 -12.52 11.21
CA LEU A 184 -11.63 -11.62 11.95
C LEU A 184 -10.53 -12.38 12.72
N LYS A 185 -10.90 -13.44 13.41
CA LYS A 185 -9.97 -14.19 14.27
C LYS A 185 -9.01 -15.05 13.45
N GLU A 186 -9.54 -15.87 12.55
CA GLU A 186 -8.79 -16.87 11.79
C GLU A 186 -7.94 -16.22 10.69
N ASP A 187 -8.56 -15.33 9.93
CA ASP A 187 -7.97 -14.84 8.69
C ASP A 187 -7.17 -13.54 8.87
N ILE A 188 -7.31 -12.84 10.02
CA ILE A 188 -6.57 -11.64 10.34
C ILE A 188 -5.75 -11.80 11.63
N ILE A 189 -6.39 -11.97 12.79
CA ILE A 189 -5.69 -11.91 14.08
C ILE A 189 -4.65 -13.03 14.21
N ASN A 190 -4.99 -14.25 13.82
CA ASN A 190 -4.09 -15.40 13.87
C ASN A 190 -2.93 -15.29 12.85
N GLN A 191 -3.05 -14.45 11.84
CA GLN A 191 -2.01 -14.23 10.84
C GLN A 191 -1.01 -13.12 11.23
N ILE A 192 -1.33 -12.30 12.24
CA ILE A 192 -0.50 -11.20 12.72
C ILE A 192 0.16 -11.60 14.05
N PRO A 193 1.50 -11.65 14.13
CA PRO A 193 2.21 -12.19 15.31
C PRO A 193 2.33 -11.20 16.48
N PHE A 194 1.51 -10.14 16.48
CA PHE A 194 1.44 -9.14 17.56
C PHE A 194 0.02 -8.62 17.72
N LYS A 195 -0.26 -7.97 18.84
CA LYS A 195 -1.58 -7.40 19.13
C LYS A 195 -1.82 -6.14 18.27
N ILE A 196 -2.91 -6.14 17.53
CA ILE A 196 -3.46 -4.97 16.84
C ILE A 196 -4.67 -4.42 17.60
N ASN A 197 -4.99 -3.16 17.36
CA ASN A 197 -6.27 -2.62 17.78
C ASN A 197 -7.35 -2.90 16.73
N ILE A 198 -8.59 -2.95 17.19
CA ILE A 198 -9.77 -3.05 16.32
C ILE A 198 -10.60 -1.79 16.58
N SER A 199 -11.01 -1.13 15.51
CA SER A 199 -11.89 0.03 15.61
C SER A 199 -13.21 -0.34 16.32
N LYS A 200 -13.68 0.54 17.19
CA LYS A 200 -15.02 0.39 17.79
C LYS A 200 -16.13 0.37 16.72
N ILE A 201 -15.89 1.02 15.60
CA ILE A 201 -16.74 1.02 14.41
C ILE A 201 -15.94 0.36 13.28
N LEU A 202 -15.86 -0.97 13.32
CA LEU A 202 -15.24 -1.76 12.26
C LEU A 202 -16.17 -1.80 11.05
N LYS A 203 -15.77 -1.16 9.97
CA LYS A 203 -16.55 -1.12 8.72
C LYS A 203 -16.33 -2.40 7.92
N LYS A 204 -17.34 -2.82 7.17
CA LYS A 204 -17.17 -3.80 6.08
C LYS A 204 -16.83 -3.04 4.80
N ILE A 205 -15.84 -3.55 4.07
CA ILE A 205 -15.50 -3.03 2.74
C ILE A 205 -16.73 -3.10 1.84
N SER A 206 -16.94 -2.08 1.02
CA SER A 206 -18.10 -2.01 0.12
C SER A 206 -18.19 -3.26 -0.76
N GLN A 207 -19.39 -3.76 -0.94
CA GLN A 207 -19.64 -4.92 -1.78
C GLN A 207 -19.37 -4.61 -3.26
N ASN A 208 -19.54 -3.36 -3.66
CA ASN A 208 -19.40 -2.92 -5.06
C ASN A 208 -18.00 -3.18 -5.63
N ILE A 209 -16.96 -3.28 -4.79
CA ILE A 209 -15.60 -3.59 -5.26
C ILE A 209 -15.40 -5.06 -5.64
N TYR A 210 -16.40 -5.92 -5.43
CA TYR A 210 -16.36 -7.36 -5.71
C TYR A 210 -17.29 -7.78 -6.85
N PHE A 211 -17.96 -6.83 -7.48
CA PHE A 211 -18.78 -7.05 -8.66
C PHE A 211 -18.26 -6.20 -9.81
N ASP A 212 -18.13 -6.81 -10.96
CA ASP A 212 -17.88 -6.16 -12.25
C ASP A 212 -19.13 -5.42 -12.72
#